data_e470212156d35a3f96d2e7e81a448e44
#
_entry.id   e470212156d35a3f96d2e7e81a448e44
#
_cell.length_a   1.000
_cell.length_b   1.000
_cell.length_c   1.000
_cell.angle_alpha   90.00
_cell.angle_beta   90.00
_cell.angle_gamma   90.00
#
_symmetry.space_group_name_H-M   'P 1'
#
loop_
_entity.id
_entity.type
_entity.pdbx_description
1 polymer ?
#
loop_
_entity_poly.entity_id
_entity_poly.type
_entity_poly.pdbx_seq_one_letter_code
_entity_poly.pdbx_strand_id
1 'polypeptide(L)'
;MFLIFDTETTGLPKKWDAPISNTDNWPRCVQIAWQIHNEYGELIEYHDYLIKPEGYNIPYDAEQIHGISTELALEKGEDLEKVLYLFNEALSNSKFVAGHNVKFDLDIMGCEYYRKDVKTLLKDLPVLDTCTEVTATMCQIPGGRGGKFKLPTLTELHQYLFGQPFAEAHNATADVEATTRCFFELIRTQIFTKEELAVASDYLEAFKLKYPKPIIKPVKTWINECLFVIILCIETQRIINKHISKDINFL
;
A
#
# COMPACT_ATOMS: atom_id res chain seq x y z
N MET A 1 -2.06 10.87 -11.75
CA MET A 1 -2.41 10.13 -10.52
C MET A 1 -1.34 9.11 -10.25
N PHE A 2 -1.07 8.81 -9.00
CA PHE A 2 -0.10 7.83 -8.51
C PHE A 2 -0.86 6.65 -7.92
N LEU A 3 -0.55 5.43 -8.37
CA LEU A 3 -1.00 4.20 -7.75
C LEU A 3 0.14 3.68 -6.87
N ILE A 4 -0.09 3.61 -5.57
CA ILE A 4 0.88 3.11 -4.60
C ILE A 4 0.34 1.78 -4.08
N PHE A 5 1.14 0.71 -4.14
CA PHE A 5 0.69 -0.62 -3.76
C PHE A 5 1.77 -1.43 -3.06
N ASP A 6 1.34 -2.46 -2.36
CA ASP A 6 2.16 -3.43 -1.65
C ASP A 6 1.48 -4.80 -1.62
N THR A 7 2.26 -5.88 -1.49
CA THR A 7 1.75 -7.25 -1.46
C THR A 7 2.31 -8.07 -0.32
N GLU A 8 1.46 -8.87 0.32
CA GLU A 8 1.89 -9.99 1.16
C GLU A 8 1.88 -11.28 0.35
N THR A 9 2.84 -12.17 0.65
CA THR A 9 3.09 -13.35 -0.19
C THR A 9 3.34 -14.61 0.63
N THR A 10 3.27 -15.77 -0.03
CA THR A 10 3.61 -17.07 0.58
C THR A 10 5.11 -17.24 0.86
N GLY A 11 5.94 -16.22 0.69
CA GLY A 11 7.37 -16.23 0.97
C GLY A 11 8.19 -15.47 -0.08
N LEU A 12 9.43 -15.88 -0.30
CA LEU A 12 10.35 -15.23 -1.24
C LEU A 12 10.59 -16.09 -2.49
N PRO A 13 11.00 -15.49 -3.62
CA PRO A 13 11.34 -16.24 -4.82
C PRO A 13 12.58 -17.09 -4.62
N LYS A 14 12.64 -18.24 -5.29
CA LYS A 14 13.84 -19.12 -5.26
C LYS A 14 15.04 -18.45 -5.91
N LYS A 15 14.80 -17.64 -6.95
CA LYS A 15 15.80 -16.82 -7.66
C LYS A 15 15.17 -15.47 -8.01
N TRP A 16 15.86 -14.39 -7.65
CA TRP A 16 15.39 -13.00 -7.83
C TRP A 16 15.40 -12.50 -9.29
N ASP A 17 16.17 -13.15 -10.16
CA ASP A 17 16.33 -12.79 -11.57
C ASP A 17 15.54 -13.72 -12.52
N ALA A 18 14.71 -14.60 -11.97
CA ALA A 18 13.89 -15.49 -12.77
C ALA A 18 12.78 -14.71 -13.50
N PRO A 19 12.45 -15.08 -14.75
CA PRO A 19 11.34 -14.47 -15.46
C PRO A 19 10.00 -14.78 -14.76
N ILE A 20 9.03 -13.88 -14.84
CA ILE A 20 7.68 -14.06 -14.26
C ILE A 20 6.94 -15.28 -14.84
N SER A 21 7.32 -15.74 -16.04
CA SER A 21 6.79 -16.97 -16.66
C SER A 21 7.25 -18.26 -15.95
N ASN A 22 8.30 -18.20 -15.12
CA ASN A 22 8.71 -19.31 -14.27
C ASN A 22 7.88 -19.30 -12.98
N THR A 23 6.63 -19.71 -13.08
CA THR A 23 5.64 -19.63 -11.99
C THR A 23 6.02 -20.42 -10.75
N ASP A 24 6.82 -21.49 -10.88
CA ASP A 24 7.31 -22.30 -9.75
C ASP A 24 8.40 -21.61 -8.93
N ASN A 25 9.00 -20.55 -9.48
CA ASN A 25 10.00 -19.74 -8.80
C ASN A 25 9.39 -18.71 -7.86
N TRP A 26 8.25 -18.14 -8.24
CA TRP A 26 7.65 -17.00 -7.57
C TRP A 26 6.59 -17.43 -6.56
N PRO A 27 6.58 -16.84 -5.35
CA PRO A 27 5.52 -17.09 -4.38
C PRO A 27 4.16 -16.64 -4.90
N ARG A 28 3.11 -16.99 -4.17
CA ARG A 28 1.74 -16.57 -4.47
C ARG A 28 1.44 -15.27 -3.71
N CYS A 29 0.68 -14.39 -4.33
CA CYS A 29 0.08 -13.25 -3.64
C CYS A 29 -0.95 -13.75 -2.62
N VAL A 30 -0.87 -13.23 -1.39
CA VAL A 30 -1.79 -13.55 -0.28
C VAL A 30 -2.69 -12.37 0.04
N GLN A 31 -2.15 -11.15 -0.04
CA GLN A 31 -2.88 -9.89 0.11
C GLN A 31 -2.30 -8.89 -0.88
N ILE A 32 -3.15 -8.04 -1.42
CA ILE A 32 -2.74 -6.84 -2.14
C ILE A 32 -3.53 -5.66 -1.63
N ALA A 33 -2.82 -4.57 -1.31
CA ALA A 33 -3.43 -3.28 -1.00
C ALA A 33 -2.91 -2.21 -1.95
N TRP A 34 -3.77 -1.26 -2.32
CA TRP A 34 -3.35 -0.09 -3.09
C TRP A 34 -4.14 1.16 -2.77
N GLN A 35 -3.51 2.28 -3.03
CA GLN A 35 -4.10 3.62 -2.95
C GLN A 35 -3.87 4.36 -4.27
N ILE A 36 -4.87 5.09 -4.74
CA ILE A 36 -4.74 6.04 -5.85
C ILE A 36 -4.78 7.44 -5.27
N HIS A 37 -3.78 8.23 -5.60
CA HIS A 37 -3.66 9.62 -5.19
C HIS A 37 -3.57 10.55 -6.42
N ASN A 38 -4.13 11.76 -6.29
CA ASN A 38 -3.87 12.79 -7.28
C ASN A 38 -2.45 13.37 -7.14
N GLU A 39 -2.10 14.30 -8.02
CA GLU A 39 -0.80 14.96 -8.01
C GLU A 39 -0.51 15.76 -6.74
N TYR A 40 -1.52 16.09 -5.97
CA TYR A 40 -1.38 16.82 -4.69
C TYR A 40 -1.37 15.91 -3.47
N GLY A 41 -1.33 14.59 -3.64
CA GLY A 41 -1.30 13.63 -2.54
C GLY A 41 -2.65 13.42 -1.85
N GLU A 42 -3.75 13.85 -2.47
CA GLU A 42 -5.09 13.60 -1.97
C GLU A 42 -5.52 12.19 -2.36
N LEU A 43 -5.98 11.41 -1.39
CA LEU A 43 -6.48 10.05 -1.61
C LEU A 43 -7.77 10.09 -2.43
N ILE A 44 -7.80 9.36 -3.53
CA ILE A 44 -8.95 9.21 -4.42
C ILE A 44 -9.63 7.86 -4.17
N GLU A 45 -8.84 6.77 -4.11
CA GLU A 45 -9.33 5.41 -3.93
C GLU A 45 -8.40 4.63 -3.01
N TYR A 46 -8.97 3.68 -2.28
CA TYR A 46 -8.25 2.72 -1.45
C TYR A 46 -8.89 1.34 -1.59
N HIS A 47 -8.06 0.34 -1.73
CA HIS A 47 -8.47 -1.06 -1.84
C HIS A 47 -7.51 -1.96 -1.06
N ASP A 48 -8.08 -3.03 -0.49
CA ASP A 48 -7.38 -4.07 0.25
C ASP A 48 -8.11 -5.39 0.04
N TYR A 49 -7.39 -6.39 -0.48
CA TYR A 49 -7.95 -7.70 -0.79
C TYR A 49 -7.04 -8.82 -0.30
N LEU A 50 -7.57 -9.68 0.56
CA LEU A 50 -7.04 -11.02 0.75
C LEU A 50 -7.33 -11.85 -0.49
N ILE A 51 -6.36 -12.66 -0.91
CA ILE A 51 -6.50 -13.55 -2.07
C ILE A 51 -6.85 -14.95 -1.58
N LYS A 52 -7.94 -15.50 -2.09
CA LYS A 52 -8.35 -16.87 -1.80
C LYS A 52 -7.34 -17.87 -2.38
N PRO A 53 -6.74 -18.75 -1.56
CA PRO A 53 -5.78 -19.73 -2.04
C PRO A 53 -6.40 -20.73 -3.03
N GLU A 54 -5.76 -20.91 -4.18
CA GLU A 54 -6.16 -21.85 -5.22
C GLU A 54 -5.14 -23.00 -5.30
N GLY A 55 -5.39 -24.07 -4.56
CA GLY A 55 -4.55 -25.28 -4.59
C GLY A 55 -3.20 -25.15 -3.89
N TYR A 56 -3.02 -24.15 -3.02
CA TYR A 56 -1.83 -23.98 -2.17
C TYR A 56 -2.24 -23.62 -0.75
N ASN A 57 -1.33 -23.81 0.18
CA ASN A 57 -1.45 -23.33 1.55
C ASN A 57 -0.46 -22.19 1.79
N ILE A 58 -0.80 -21.28 2.69
CA ILE A 58 0.10 -20.23 3.18
C ILE A 58 1.06 -20.90 4.16
N PRO A 59 2.39 -20.85 3.94
CA PRO A 59 3.37 -21.43 4.85
C PRO A 59 3.31 -20.74 6.23
N TYR A 60 3.54 -21.52 7.27
CA TYR A 60 3.54 -21.02 8.66
C TYR A 60 4.51 -19.84 8.86
N ASP A 61 5.71 -19.91 8.25
CA ASP A 61 6.70 -18.83 8.37
C ASP A 61 6.19 -17.52 7.75
N ALA A 62 5.43 -17.58 6.65
CA ALA A 62 4.81 -16.43 6.03
C ALA A 62 3.66 -15.88 6.90
N GLU A 63 2.79 -16.78 7.41
CA GLU A 63 1.73 -16.42 8.34
C GLU A 63 2.25 -15.70 9.59
N GLN A 64 3.40 -16.13 10.14
CA GLN A 64 4.02 -15.46 11.30
C GLN A 64 4.48 -14.04 10.99
N ILE A 65 4.72 -13.71 9.71
CA ILE A 65 5.15 -12.38 9.29
C ILE A 65 3.94 -11.45 9.12
N HIS A 66 2.95 -11.85 8.31
CA HIS A 66 1.82 -10.99 7.93
C HIS A 66 0.49 -11.32 8.64
N GLY A 67 0.45 -12.40 9.45
CA GLY A 67 -0.73 -12.75 10.27
C GLY A 67 -1.90 -13.38 9.50
N ILE A 68 -1.73 -13.70 8.20
CA ILE A 68 -2.79 -14.24 7.36
C ILE A 68 -2.64 -15.75 7.27
N SER A 69 -3.55 -16.51 7.92
CA SER A 69 -3.57 -17.97 7.82
C SER A 69 -4.26 -18.45 6.54
N THR A 70 -4.02 -19.72 6.18
CA THR A 70 -4.74 -20.37 5.07
C THR A 70 -6.24 -20.36 5.30
N GLU A 71 -6.70 -20.63 6.53
CA GLU A 71 -8.11 -20.66 6.90
C GLU A 71 -8.76 -19.29 6.74
N LEU A 72 -8.08 -18.23 7.21
CA LEU A 72 -8.55 -16.85 7.07
C LEU A 72 -8.68 -16.46 5.59
N ALA A 73 -7.66 -16.78 4.78
CA ALA A 73 -7.66 -16.47 3.37
C ALA A 73 -8.71 -17.29 2.57
N LEU A 74 -9.00 -18.53 2.98
CA LEU A 74 -10.09 -19.33 2.41
C LEU A 74 -11.48 -18.79 2.77
N GLU A 75 -11.66 -18.28 4.00
CA GLU A 75 -12.92 -17.73 4.49
C GLU A 75 -13.24 -16.36 3.90
N LYS A 76 -12.24 -15.45 3.88
CA LYS A 76 -12.44 -14.02 3.57
C LYS A 76 -11.81 -13.58 2.27
N GLY A 77 -10.98 -14.43 1.65
CA GLY A 77 -10.27 -14.07 0.42
C GLY A 77 -11.20 -13.96 -0.78
N GLU A 78 -10.89 -13.01 -1.63
CA GLU A 78 -11.52 -12.80 -2.92
C GLU A 78 -10.88 -13.68 -4.00
N ASP A 79 -11.62 -13.92 -5.07
CA ASP A 79 -11.10 -14.58 -6.27
C ASP A 79 -9.96 -13.77 -6.89
N LEU A 80 -8.83 -14.44 -7.18
CA LEU A 80 -7.64 -13.78 -7.71
C LEU A 80 -7.93 -13.06 -9.03
N GLU A 81 -8.64 -13.70 -9.96
CA GLU A 81 -8.88 -13.13 -11.29
C GLU A 81 -9.73 -11.86 -11.17
N LYS A 82 -10.76 -11.85 -10.29
CA LYS A 82 -11.53 -10.65 -9.97
C LYS A 82 -10.63 -9.51 -9.47
N VAL A 83 -9.72 -9.80 -8.55
CA VAL A 83 -8.80 -8.79 -8.00
C VAL A 83 -7.84 -8.28 -9.07
N LEU A 84 -7.33 -9.15 -9.96
CA LEU A 84 -6.49 -8.74 -11.07
C LEU A 84 -7.20 -7.76 -12.02
N TYR A 85 -8.48 -7.97 -12.32
CA TYR A 85 -9.27 -7.02 -13.13
C TYR A 85 -9.47 -5.67 -12.43
N LEU A 86 -9.76 -5.67 -11.12
CA LEU A 86 -9.89 -4.43 -10.33
C LEU A 86 -8.55 -3.66 -10.28
N PHE A 87 -7.44 -4.38 -10.11
CA PHE A 87 -6.11 -3.76 -10.12
C PHE A 87 -5.75 -3.21 -11.51
N ASN A 88 -6.14 -3.88 -12.61
CA ASN A 88 -6.00 -3.34 -13.97
C ASN A 88 -6.81 -2.06 -14.19
N GLU A 89 -8.01 -1.96 -13.61
CA GLU A 89 -8.79 -0.72 -13.63
C GLU A 89 -8.05 0.41 -12.91
N ALA A 90 -7.49 0.14 -11.73
CA ALA A 90 -6.65 1.07 -11.00
C ALA A 90 -5.41 1.51 -11.80
N LEU A 91 -4.73 0.56 -12.47
CA LEU A 91 -3.59 0.85 -13.36
C LEU A 91 -4.01 1.77 -14.51
N SER A 92 -5.16 1.52 -15.15
CA SER A 92 -5.65 2.32 -16.28
C SER A 92 -5.97 3.77 -15.91
N ASN A 93 -6.31 4.01 -14.66
CA ASN A 93 -6.60 5.33 -14.09
C ASN A 93 -5.35 6.04 -13.55
N SER A 94 -4.17 5.42 -13.64
CA SER A 94 -2.93 5.93 -13.06
C SER A 94 -1.91 6.31 -14.12
N LYS A 95 -1.01 7.23 -13.77
CA LYS A 95 0.13 7.61 -14.62
C LYS A 95 1.43 6.97 -14.17
N PHE A 96 1.52 6.60 -12.89
CA PHE A 96 2.68 6.03 -12.25
C PHE A 96 2.26 4.93 -11.30
N VAL A 97 3.13 3.95 -11.18
CA VAL A 97 3.08 2.95 -10.13
C VAL A 97 4.21 3.24 -9.13
N ALA A 98 3.91 3.21 -7.84
CA ALA A 98 4.90 3.43 -6.81
C ALA A 98 4.81 2.39 -5.69
N GLY A 99 5.92 2.22 -4.96
CA GLY A 99 6.00 1.31 -3.83
C GLY A 99 7.34 1.44 -3.09
N HIS A 100 7.59 0.55 -2.15
CA HIS A 100 8.87 0.45 -1.45
C HIS A 100 9.54 -0.88 -1.78
N ASN A 101 10.67 -0.87 -2.48
CA ASN A 101 11.27 -2.07 -3.11
C ASN A 101 10.27 -2.74 -4.09
N VAL A 102 9.54 -1.90 -4.77
CA VAL A 102 8.35 -2.23 -5.56
C VAL A 102 8.59 -3.24 -6.68
N LYS A 103 9.86 -3.45 -7.07
CA LYS A 103 10.20 -4.47 -8.07
C LYS A 103 9.72 -5.86 -7.65
N PHE A 104 9.79 -6.21 -6.36
CA PHE A 104 9.30 -7.48 -5.86
C PHE A 104 7.79 -7.61 -6.10
N ASP A 105 7.02 -6.61 -5.72
CA ASP A 105 5.56 -6.60 -5.87
C ASP A 105 5.12 -6.62 -7.34
N LEU A 106 5.85 -5.91 -8.20
CA LEU A 106 5.64 -5.95 -9.65
C LEU A 106 5.86 -7.35 -10.23
N ASP A 107 6.91 -8.06 -9.77
CA ASP A 107 7.20 -9.41 -10.23
C ASP A 107 6.15 -10.40 -9.69
N ILE A 108 5.71 -10.26 -8.44
CA ILE A 108 4.62 -11.06 -7.84
C ILE A 108 3.33 -10.90 -8.65
N MET A 109 2.86 -9.66 -8.80
CA MET A 109 1.63 -9.39 -9.54
C MET A 109 1.76 -9.77 -11.02
N GLY A 110 2.91 -9.49 -11.63
CA GLY A 110 3.20 -9.93 -13.00
C GLY A 110 3.11 -11.44 -13.17
N CYS A 111 3.58 -12.21 -12.16
CA CYS A 111 3.47 -13.65 -12.17
C CYS A 111 2.03 -14.14 -11.97
N GLU A 112 1.24 -13.49 -11.10
CA GLU A 112 -0.19 -13.82 -10.94
C GLU A 112 -0.99 -13.53 -12.22
N TYR A 113 -0.72 -12.41 -12.90
CA TYR A 113 -1.28 -12.11 -14.22
C TYR A 113 -0.92 -13.20 -15.25
N TYR A 114 0.35 -13.64 -15.23
CA TYR A 114 0.81 -14.71 -16.13
C TYR A 114 0.12 -16.05 -15.82
N ARG A 115 -0.06 -16.42 -14.55
CA ARG A 115 -0.76 -17.66 -14.13
C ARG A 115 -2.21 -17.70 -14.61
N LYS A 116 -2.87 -16.55 -14.65
CA LYS A 116 -4.28 -16.43 -15.03
C LYS A 116 -4.48 -16.09 -16.51
N ASP A 117 -3.40 -15.95 -17.29
CA ASP A 117 -3.44 -15.48 -18.69
C ASP A 117 -4.22 -14.16 -18.86
N VAL A 118 -4.14 -13.27 -17.88
CA VAL A 118 -4.78 -11.96 -17.89
C VAL A 118 -3.79 -10.91 -18.39
N LYS A 119 -4.18 -10.13 -19.39
CA LYS A 119 -3.37 -9.01 -19.88
C LYS A 119 -3.36 -7.88 -18.85
N THR A 120 -2.22 -7.20 -18.74
CA THR A 120 -2.04 -6.13 -17.75
C THR A 120 -1.24 -4.96 -18.31
N LEU A 121 -1.52 -3.76 -17.80
CA LEU A 121 -0.76 -2.52 -18.02
C LEU A 121 0.41 -2.34 -17.05
N LEU A 122 0.65 -3.31 -16.16
CA LEU A 122 1.61 -3.20 -15.06
C LEU A 122 3.03 -2.84 -15.53
N LYS A 123 3.43 -3.29 -16.72
CA LYS A 123 4.75 -3.01 -17.31
C LYS A 123 4.80 -1.75 -18.17
N ASP A 124 3.64 -1.14 -18.46
CA ASP A 124 3.53 0.01 -19.36
C ASP A 124 3.63 1.33 -18.61
N LEU A 125 3.44 1.31 -17.29
CA LEU A 125 3.50 2.50 -16.45
C LEU A 125 4.92 2.74 -15.91
N PRO A 126 5.36 4.00 -15.86
CA PRO A 126 6.60 4.37 -15.15
C PRO A 126 6.52 4.00 -13.67
N VAL A 127 7.64 3.52 -13.13
CA VAL A 127 7.77 3.03 -11.76
C VAL A 127 8.57 4.01 -10.91
N LEU A 128 8.05 4.35 -9.74
CA LEU A 128 8.70 5.20 -8.74
C LEU A 128 8.91 4.39 -7.46
N ASP A 129 10.17 4.13 -7.12
CA ASP A 129 10.53 3.34 -5.94
C ASP A 129 11.05 4.25 -4.82
N THR A 130 10.57 4.06 -3.61
CA THR A 130 11.07 4.77 -2.44
C THR A 130 12.32 4.11 -1.83
N CYS A 131 12.68 2.88 -2.27
CA CYS A 131 13.84 2.12 -1.83
C CYS A 131 14.97 2.20 -2.87
N THR A 132 15.76 3.26 -2.84
CA THR A 132 16.78 3.55 -3.84
C THR A 132 18.15 3.86 -3.22
N GLU A 133 19.19 3.92 -4.04
CA GLU A 133 20.52 4.37 -3.61
C GLU A 133 20.49 5.83 -3.08
N VAL A 134 19.54 6.64 -3.54
CA VAL A 134 19.35 8.01 -3.03
C VAL A 134 18.86 7.97 -1.59
N THR A 135 17.80 7.19 -1.31
CA THR A 135 17.27 7.05 0.04
C THR A 135 18.22 6.28 0.96
N ALA A 136 19.05 5.36 0.42
CA ALA A 136 20.14 4.73 1.17
C ALA A 136 21.17 5.77 1.63
N THR A 137 21.55 6.68 0.73
CA THR A 137 22.49 7.78 1.04
C THR A 137 21.91 8.77 2.04
N MET A 138 20.59 8.99 2.01
CA MET A 138 19.90 9.83 3.00
C MET A 138 19.89 9.18 4.39
N CYS A 139 19.51 7.90 4.48
CA CYS A 139 19.39 7.18 5.74
C CYS A 139 20.74 6.80 6.36
N GLN A 140 21.80 6.66 5.55
CA GLN A 140 23.18 6.33 5.96
C GLN A 140 23.30 5.08 6.84
N ILE A 141 22.48 4.05 6.57
CA ILE A 141 22.47 2.81 7.35
C ILE A 141 23.69 1.97 6.94
N PRO A 142 24.55 1.55 7.88
CA PRO A 142 25.70 0.70 7.59
C PRO A 142 25.28 -0.69 7.07
N GLY A 143 26.14 -1.34 6.29
CA GLY A 143 25.96 -2.73 5.87
C GLY A 143 25.68 -2.96 4.37
N GLY A 144 25.74 -1.91 3.56
CA GLY A 144 25.65 -2.04 2.10
C GLY A 144 26.88 -2.71 1.51
N ARG A 145 26.73 -3.35 0.34
CA ARG A 145 27.83 -4.00 -0.38
C ARG A 145 28.83 -2.97 -0.92
N GLY A 146 30.14 -3.33 -0.90
CA GLY A 146 31.19 -2.50 -1.49
C GLY A 146 31.42 -1.15 -0.76
N GLY A 147 31.14 -1.07 0.55
CA GLY A 147 31.31 0.16 1.34
C GLY A 147 30.20 1.19 1.17
N LYS A 148 29.14 0.86 0.46
CA LYS A 148 27.93 1.69 0.34
C LYS A 148 27.04 1.59 1.58
N PHE A 149 26.05 2.47 1.67
CA PHE A 149 24.98 2.33 2.65
C PHE A 149 24.01 1.20 2.24
N LYS A 150 23.36 0.59 3.22
CA LYS A 150 22.29 -0.39 3.01
C LYS A 150 21.06 0.33 2.46
N LEU A 151 20.33 -0.29 1.53
CA LEU A 151 18.99 0.15 1.16
C LEU A 151 18.09 0.10 2.41
N PRO A 152 17.34 1.17 2.72
CA PRO A 152 16.49 1.20 3.90
C PRO A 152 15.30 0.24 3.75
N THR A 153 14.89 -0.39 4.83
CA THR A 153 13.54 -0.95 4.93
C THR A 153 12.53 0.20 5.02
N LEU A 154 11.26 -0.09 4.77
CA LEU A 154 10.20 0.92 4.88
C LEU A 154 10.15 1.54 6.28
N THR A 155 10.31 0.73 7.33
CA THR A 155 10.37 1.20 8.73
C THR A 155 11.56 2.14 8.97
N GLU A 156 12.73 1.81 8.42
CA GLU A 156 13.94 2.65 8.56
C GLU A 156 13.78 3.98 7.80
N LEU A 157 13.22 3.95 6.59
CA LEU A 157 12.93 5.16 5.82
C LEU A 157 11.91 6.04 6.54
N HIS A 158 10.82 5.45 7.03
CA HIS A 158 9.79 6.16 7.79
C HIS A 158 10.36 6.78 9.08
N GLN A 159 11.19 6.02 9.82
CA GLN A 159 11.91 6.52 11.00
C GLN A 159 12.82 7.72 10.65
N TYR A 160 13.51 7.65 9.51
CA TYR A 160 14.38 8.75 9.07
C TYR A 160 13.57 10.00 8.72
N LEU A 161 12.48 9.85 7.96
CA LEU A 161 11.69 10.98 7.47
C LEU A 161 10.82 11.63 8.55
N PHE A 162 10.31 10.85 9.50
CA PHE A 162 9.31 11.32 10.47
C PHE A 162 9.73 11.22 11.93
N GLY A 163 10.95 10.71 12.22
CA GLY A 163 11.49 10.57 13.58
C GLY A 163 10.87 9.45 14.41
N GLN A 164 10.00 8.62 13.80
CA GLN A 164 9.34 7.49 14.47
C GLN A 164 9.06 6.36 13.49
N PRO A 165 9.09 5.08 13.90
CA PRO A 165 8.63 3.97 13.08
C PRO A 165 7.10 4.07 12.88
N PHE A 166 6.56 3.32 11.93
CA PHE A 166 5.11 3.12 11.85
C PHE A 166 4.71 1.82 12.54
N ALA A 167 3.44 1.75 12.96
CA ALA A 167 2.87 0.55 13.56
C ALA A 167 2.44 -0.46 12.49
N GLU A 168 2.38 -1.74 12.87
CA GLU A 168 1.80 -2.82 12.08
C GLU A 168 2.52 -3.10 10.74
N ALA A 169 3.86 -2.97 10.69
CA ALA A 169 4.66 -3.45 9.57
C ALA A 169 4.32 -4.92 9.25
N HIS A 170 4.38 -5.29 7.96
CA HIS A 170 3.97 -6.58 7.42
C HIS A 170 2.43 -6.80 7.39
N ASN A 171 1.72 -5.73 7.14
CA ASN A 171 0.33 -5.74 6.71
C ASN A 171 0.25 -4.83 5.49
N ALA A 172 -0.16 -5.34 4.31
CA ALA A 172 -0.11 -4.58 3.06
C ALA A 172 -0.85 -3.23 3.16
N THR A 173 -1.92 -3.14 3.94
CA THR A 173 -2.62 -1.89 4.23
C THR A 173 -1.72 -0.87 4.93
N ALA A 174 -1.09 -1.28 6.04
CA ALA A 174 -0.22 -0.40 6.83
C ALA A 174 1.05 -0.04 6.05
N ASP A 175 1.58 -0.97 5.27
CA ASP A 175 2.75 -0.78 4.44
C ASP A 175 2.47 0.18 3.26
N VAL A 176 1.31 0.08 2.60
CA VAL A 176 0.85 1.08 1.59
C VAL A 176 0.67 2.46 2.21
N GLU A 177 0.09 2.57 3.40
CA GLU A 177 -0.06 3.85 4.10
C GLU A 177 1.28 4.48 4.46
N ALA A 178 2.21 3.68 5.00
CA ALA A 178 3.56 4.14 5.33
C ALA A 178 4.34 4.52 4.07
N THR A 179 4.26 3.70 3.02
CA THR A 179 4.87 3.97 1.71
C THR A 179 4.33 5.26 1.11
N THR A 180 3.02 5.48 1.15
CA THR A 180 2.38 6.71 0.68
C THR A 180 2.91 7.94 1.40
N ARG A 181 3.03 7.89 2.72
CA ARG A 181 3.62 9.00 3.50
C ARG A 181 5.07 9.26 3.11
N CYS A 182 5.88 8.21 3.02
CA CYS A 182 7.27 8.32 2.58
C CYS A 182 7.36 8.90 1.16
N PHE A 183 6.57 8.39 0.23
CA PHE A 183 6.54 8.82 -1.16
C PHE A 183 6.25 10.33 -1.31
N PHE A 184 5.19 10.82 -0.69
CA PHE A 184 4.85 12.24 -0.77
C PHE A 184 5.82 13.14 0.03
N GLU A 185 6.45 12.62 1.08
CA GLU A 185 7.50 13.34 1.78
C GLU A 185 8.77 13.47 0.91
N LEU A 186 9.12 12.44 0.14
CA LEU A 186 10.21 12.49 -0.83
C LEU A 186 9.92 13.47 -1.98
N ILE A 187 8.65 13.60 -2.43
CA ILE A 187 8.23 14.66 -3.36
C ILE A 187 8.39 16.03 -2.70
N ARG A 188 7.87 16.21 -1.48
CA ARG A 188 7.94 17.49 -0.75
C ARG A 188 9.37 17.97 -0.51
N THR A 189 10.29 17.04 -0.27
CA THR A 189 11.71 17.32 -0.05
C THR A 189 12.53 17.32 -1.35
N GLN A 190 11.87 17.20 -2.51
CA GLN A 190 12.46 17.26 -3.85
C GLN A 190 13.51 16.16 -4.10
N ILE A 191 13.33 15.00 -3.50
CA ILE A 191 14.17 13.81 -3.76
C ILE A 191 13.81 13.21 -5.11
N PHE A 192 12.52 13.10 -5.43
CA PHE A 192 12.09 12.83 -6.80
C PHE A 192 12.25 14.09 -7.65
N THR A 193 12.87 13.93 -8.82
CA THR A 193 13.07 15.01 -9.77
C THR A 193 11.78 15.29 -10.56
N LYS A 194 11.68 16.49 -11.13
CA LYS A 194 10.54 16.83 -12.00
C LYS A 194 10.50 15.98 -13.27
N GLU A 195 11.64 15.50 -13.73
CA GLU A 195 11.77 14.59 -14.87
C GLU A 195 11.19 13.21 -14.54
N GLU A 196 11.51 12.62 -13.38
CA GLU A 196 10.97 11.35 -12.92
C GLU A 196 9.45 11.41 -12.72
N LEU A 197 8.94 12.51 -12.19
CA LEU A 197 7.51 12.73 -11.96
C LEU A 197 6.76 13.20 -13.22
N ALA A 198 7.46 13.50 -14.32
CA ALA A 198 6.90 14.07 -15.55
C ALA A 198 5.98 15.27 -15.29
N VAL A 199 6.42 16.20 -14.43
CA VAL A 199 5.66 17.38 -13.98
C VAL A 199 6.30 18.68 -14.43
N ALA A 200 5.53 19.77 -14.40
CA ALA A 200 6.02 21.10 -14.70
C ALA A 200 7.08 21.59 -13.67
N SER A 201 7.92 22.50 -14.08
CA SER A 201 9.07 22.96 -13.27
C SER A 201 8.68 23.61 -11.93
N ASP A 202 7.50 24.16 -11.82
CA ASP A 202 6.96 24.82 -10.63
C ASP A 202 6.18 23.87 -9.71
N TYR A 203 5.90 22.65 -10.14
CA TYR A 203 5.10 21.66 -9.38
C TYR A 203 5.71 21.37 -7.99
N LEU A 204 7.03 21.08 -7.94
CA LEU A 204 7.69 20.73 -6.69
C LEU A 204 7.67 21.88 -5.68
N GLU A 205 7.83 23.11 -6.15
CA GLU A 205 7.72 24.29 -5.29
C GLU A 205 6.28 24.51 -4.82
N ALA A 206 5.30 24.36 -5.71
CA ALA A 206 3.88 24.45 -5.37
C ALA A 206 3.48 23.37 -4.36
N PHE A 207 3.96 22.13 -4.54
CA PHE A 207 3.72 21.03 -3.60
C PHE A 207 4.29 21.33 -2.20
N LYS A 208 5.54 21.82 -2.15
CA LYS A 208 6.20 22.22 -0.90
C LYS A 208 5.50 23.37 -0.20
N LEU A 209 4.99 24.35 -0.94
CA LEU A 209 4.20 25.46 -0.40
C LEU A 209 2.86 24.98 0.15
N LYS A 210 2.18 24.06 -0.55
CA LYS A 210 0.92 23.43 -0.07
C LYS A 210 1.15 22.64 1.22
N TYR A 211 2.30 21.97 1.35
CA TYR A 211 2.66 21.16 2.50
C TYR A 211 3.95 21.69 3.16
N PRO A 212 3.90 22.78 3.94
CA PRO A 212 5.09 23.37 4.56
C PRO A 212 5.71 22.49 5.67
N LYS A 213 4.97 21.46 6.12
CA LYS A 213 5.40 20.45 7.11
C LYS A 213 5.23 19.04 6.55
N PRO A 214 5.94 18.04 7.10
CA PRO A 214 5.75 16.64 6.73
C PRO A 214 4.28 16.23 6.78
N ILE A 215 3.85 15.43 5.79
CA ILE A 215 2.47 14.94 5.69
C ILE A 215 2.32 13.74 6.64
N ILE A 216 2.12 14.00 7.92
CA ILE A 216 1.96 12.98 8.97
C ILE A 216 0.46 12.67 9.20
N LYS A 217 -0.45 13.05 8.32
CA LYS A 217 -1.85 12.71 8.55
C LYS A 217 -2.01 11.21 8.48
N PRO A 218 -2.56 10.57 9.54
CA PRO A 218 -3.07 9.22 9.36
C PRO A 218 -4.06 9.29 8.20
N VAL A 219 -3.94 8.39 7.24
CA VAL A 219 -5.00 8.17 6.27
C VAL A 219 -6.25 7.98 7.12
N LYS A 220 -7.29 8.77 6.86
CA LYS A 220 -8.60 8.56 7.50
C LYS A 220 -9.02 7.15 7.08
N THR A 221 -8.79 6.19 7.93
CA THR A 221 -9.35 4.87 7.73
C THR A 221 -10.86 5.05 7.72
N TRP A 222 -11.52 4.59 6.68
CA TRP A 222 -12.99 4.57 6.57
C TRP A 222 -13.66 3.93 7.80
N ILE A 223 -12.90 3.12 8.56
CA ILE A 223 -13.30 2.54 9.85
C ILE A 223 -13.66 3.64 10.86
N ASN A 224 -12.96 4.77 10.90
CA ASN A 224 -13.27 5.87 11.82
C ASN A 224 -14.52 6.66 11.40
N GLU A 225 -14.80 6.80 10.11
CA GLU A 225 -16.04 7.45 9.65
C GLU A 225 -17.25 6.53 9.82
N CYS A 226 -17.11 5.23 9.53
CA CYS A 226 -18.17 4.26 9.83
C CYS A 226 -18.41 4.12 11.34
N LEU A 227 -17.36 4.10 12.17
CA LEU A 227 -17.51 4.06 13.63
C LEU A 227 -18.17 5.35 14.16
N PHE A 228 -17.81 6.51 13.61
CA PHE A 228 -18.40 7.80 13.99
C PHE A 228 -19.87 7.88 13.57
N VAL A 229 -20.22 7.39 12.38
CA VAL A 229 -21.62 7.28 11.93
C VAL A 229 -22.41 6.28 12.77
N ILE A 230 -21.83 5.13 13.11
CA ILE A 230 -22.46 4.13 13.98
C ILE A 230 -22.66 4.69 15.40
N ILE A 231 -21.67 5.40 15.96
CA ILE A 231 -21.78 6.03 17.29
C ILE A 231 -22.85 7.13 17.25
N LEU A 232 -22.91 7.96 16.23
CA LEU A 232 -23.95 8.97 16.04
C LEU A 232 -25.35 8.32 15.91
N CYS A 233 -25.49 7.22 15.16
CA CYS A 233 -26.75 6.48 15.07
C CYS A 233 -27.18 5.88 16.41
N ILE A 234 -26.25 5.34 17.20
CA ILE A 234 -26.53 4.77 18.53
C ILE A 234 -26.94 5.88 19.51
N GLU A 235 -26.26 7.03 19.50
CA GLU A 235 -26.64 8.14 20.37
C GLU A 235 -27.97 8.78 19.98
N THR A 236 -28.25 8.92 18.67
CA THR A 236 -29.56 9.39 18.19
C THR A 236 -30.68 8.45 18.61
N GLN A 237 -30.47 7.12 18.48
CA GLN A 237 -31.44 6.12 18.91
C GLN A 237 -31.65 6.14 20.43
N ARG A 238 -30.62 6.39 21.22
CA ARG A 238 -30.70 6.57 22.68
C ARG A 238 -31.52 7.80 23.07
N ILE A 239 -31.35 8.92 22.35
CA ILE A 239 -32.10 10.15 22.57
C ILE A 239 -33.59 9.95 22.24
N ILE A 240 -33.90 9.31 21.11
CA ILE A 240 -35.27 8.98 20.70
C ILE A 240 -35.95 8.07 21.72
N ASN A 241 -35.29 7.01 22.15
CA ASN A 241 -35.82 6.09 23.16
C ASN A 241 -36.03 6.76 24.53
N LYS A 242 -35.23 7.75 24.88
CA LYS A 242 -35.35 8.52 26.13
C LYS A 242 -36.51 9.52 26.10
N HIS A 243 -36.88 10.01 24.92
CA HIS A 243 -38.08 10.83 24.73
C HIS A 243 -39.36 10.01 24.73
N ILE A 244 -39.36 8.85 24.03
CA ILE A 244 -40.52 7.95 24.02
C ILE A 244 -40.83 7.41 25.41
N SER A 245 -39.80 7.11 26.24
CA SER A 245 -40.02 6.63 27.61
C SER A 245 -40.53 7.71 28.59
N LYS A 246 -40.41 8.99 28.24
CA LYS A 246 -41.00 10.09 29.04
C LYS A 246 -42.45 10.33 28.72
N ASP A 247 -42.85 10.09 27.47
CA ASP A 247 -44.28 10.27 27.06
C ASP A 247 -45.18 9.13 27.47
N ILE A 248 -44.64 7.94 27.78
CA ILE A 248 -45.39 6.76 28.28
C ILE A 248 -45.67 6.84 29.79
N ASN A 249 -44.96 7.70 30.55
CA ASN A 249 -45.23 7.88 31.98
C ASN A 249 -46.21 9.03 32.26
N PHE A 250 -46.94 9.59 31.26
CA PHE A 250 -47.93 10.65 31.39
C PHE A 250 -49.33 10.22 30.91
N LEU A 251 -49.55 8.94 30.69
CA LEU A 251 -50.86 8.29 30.51
C LEU A 251 -51.08 7.25 31.58
#